data_a5fc83677dd9fc5a0104dd802cf546e3
#
_entry.id   a5fc83677dd9fc5a0104dd802cf546e3
#
_cell.length_a   1.000
_cell.length_b   1.000
_cell.length_c   1.000
_cell.angle_alpha   90.00
_cell.angle_beta   90.00
_cell.angle_gamma   90.00
#
_symmetry.space_group_name_H-M   'P 1'
#
loop_
_entity.id
_entity.type
_entity.pdbx_description
1 polymer ?
#
loop_
_entity_poly.entity_id
_entity_poly.type
_entity_poly.pdbx_seq_one_letter_code
_entity_poly.pdbx_strand_id
1 'polypeptide(L)'
;MGGLHVSRVRVLVEGQTEETFVNDILSPHLNQMGIYPHAFLFRKRGGSFAYQRARKEILNSLKEDNARICTTMVDFYGMPTDWPGRTESQSCRNYQDKAKGVEQALSEDIAAEMGDSWNPAQLIPYVQMHEFEALLFSDTSILAERESNAKVSAELASVLKSFSCPEEINDNYDTCPSRRIKQHIEDYVKTVDGIIAAQKIGLQKMRRECPHFNEWITKLEVIGNP
;
A
#
# COMPACT_ATOMS: atom_id res chain seq x y z
N MET A 1 22.59 23.36 17.20
CA MET A 1 22.65 21.93 16.85
C MET A 1 21.22 21.41 16.86
N GLY A 2 20.59 21.33 15.69
CA GLY A 2 19.25 20.73 15.59
C GLY A 2 19.37 19.23 15.82
N GLY A 3 18.78 18.73 16.91
CA GLY A 3 18.68 17.31 17.13
C GLY A 3 17.92 16.67 15.98
N LEU A 4 18.40 15.56 15.42
CA LEU A 4 17.67 14.76 14.45
C LEU A 4 16.34 14.39 15.10
N HIS A 5 15.25 14.90 14.54
CA HIS A 5 13.91 14.54 14.97
C HIS A 5 13.67 13.09 14.52
N VAL A 6 13.58 12.18 15.48
CA VAL A 6 13.34 10.76 15.20
C VAL A 6 11.84 10.52 15.16
N SER A 7 11.30 10.21 14.00
CA SER A 7 9.87 9.91 13.83
C SER A 7 9.65 8.40 13.72
N ARG A 8 8.79 7.87 14.60
CA ARG A 8 8.40 6.45 14.58
C ARG A 8 7.08 6.29 13.82
N VAL A 9 7.07 5.43 12.82
CA VAL A 9 5.90 5.17 11.98
C VAL A 9 5.51 3.70 12.13
N ARG A 10 4.27 3.43 12.53
CA ARG A 10 3.70 2.09 12.47
C ARG A 10 2.95 1.95 11.15
N VAL A 11 3.36 1.00 10.34
CA VAL A 11 2.69 0.67 9.08
C VAL A 11 1.88 -0.60 9.27
N LEU A 12 0.55 -0.47 9.32
CA LEU A 12 -0.33 -1.64 9.39
C LEU A 12 -0.45 -2.26 8.00
N VAL A 13 -0.07 -3.53 7.89
CA VAL A 13 -0.04 -4.26 6.63
C VAL A 13 -0.92 -5.50 6.69
N GLU A 14 -1.48 -5.89 5.54
CA GLU A 14 -2.37 -7.04 5.45
C GLU A 14 -1.61 -8.37 5.47
N GLY A 15 -0.48 -8.46 4.77
CA GLY A 15 0.21 -9.71 4.48
C GLY A 15 1.73 -9.61 4.56
N GLN A 16 2.38 -10.77 4.40
CA GLN A 16 3.83 -10.90 4.44
C GLN A 16 4.54 -10.14 3.30
N THR A 17 3.89 -10.01 2.16
CA THR A 17 4.45 -9.26 1.02
C THR A 17 4.61 -7.80 1.35
N GLU A 18 3.55 -7.18 1.87
CA GLU A 18 3.55 -5.78 2.30
C GLU A 18 4.52 -5.56 3.47
N GLU A 19 4.58 -6.52 4.42
CA GLU A 19 5.55 -6.49 5.53
C GLU A 19 6.99 -6.47 5.00
N THR A 20 7.32 -7.37 4.08
CA THR A 20 8.65 -7.43 3.47
C THR A 20 8.95 -6.17 2.66
N PHE A 21 7.98 -5.67 1.89
CA PHE A 21 8.11 -4.42 1.15
C PHE A 21 8.44 -3.23 2.06
N VAL A 22 7.73 -3.10 3.17
CA VAL A 22 7.99 -2.05 4.16
C VAL A 22 9.38 -2.18 4.76
N ASN A 23 9.80 -3.38 5.13
CA ASN A 23 11.09 -3.59 5.80
C ASN A 23 12.27 -3.43 4.84
N ASP A 24 12.18 -3.97 3.63
CA ASP A 24 13.32 -4.12 2.73
C ASP A 24 13.44 -2.97 1.71
N ILE A 25 12.33 -2.28 1.38
CA ILE A 25 12.31 -1.25 0.34
C ILE A 25 11.97 0.12 0.92
N LEU A 26 10.91 0.23 1.71
CA LEU A 26 10.43 1.50 2.25
C LEU A 26 11.30 1.99 3.40
N SER A 27 11.63 1.12 4.37
CA SER A 27 12.41 1.49 5.57
C SER A 27 13.80 2.00 5.23
N PRO A 28 14.59 1.38 4.34
CA PRO A 28 15.90 1.92 3.97
C PRO A 28 15.84 3.32 3.37
N HIS A 29 14.76 3.66 2.66
CA HIS A 29 14.54 4.99 2.11
C HIS A 29 14.21 6.02 3.20
N LEU A 30 13.22 5.74 4.03
CA LEU A 30 12.73 6.68 5.06
C LEU A 30 13.73 6.86 6.22
N ASN A 31 14.52 5.82 6.56
CA ASN A 31 15.55 5.90 7.60
C ASN A 31 16.60 6.97 7.31
N GLN A 32 16.90 7.26 6.05
CA GLN A 32 17.81 8.33 5.64
C GLN A 32 17.29 9.73 6.03
N MET A 33 15.99 9.85 6.27
CA MET A 33 15.31 11.09 6.67
C MET A 33 15.00 11.14 8.18
N GLY A 34 15.50 10.17 8.97
CA GLY A 34 15.20 10.06 10.40
C GLY A 34 13.79 9.52 10.70
N ILE A 35 13.15 8.89 9.72
CA ILE A 35 11.82 8.30 9.84
C ILE A 35 11.97 6.77 9.88
N TYR A 36 11.48 6.15 10.94
CA TYR A 36 11.66 4.71 11.19
C TYR A 36 10.33 3.96 11.10
N PRO A 37 9.96 3.47 9.92
CA PRO A 37 8.77 2.65 9.77
C PRO A 37 8.98 1.26 10.35
N HIS A 38 7.93 0.73 10.95
CA HIS A 38 7.85 -0.63 11.44
C HIS A 38 6.55 -1.25 10.97
N ALA A 39 6.66 -2.32 10.18
CA ALA A 39 5.50 -3.05 9.69
C ALA A 39 4.82 -3.81 10.84
N PHE A 40 3.51 -3.76 10.88
CA PHE A 40 2.68 -4.50 11.82
C PHE A 40 1.62 -5.29 11.08
N LEU A 41 1.76 -6.61 11.10
CA LEU A 41 0.84 -7.52 10.46
C LEU A 41 -0.43 -7.69 11.30
N PHE A 42 -1.54 -7.09 10.89
CA PHE A 42 -2.79 -7.17 11.66
C PHE A 42 -3.64 -8.40 11.30
N ARG A 43 -3.37 -9.06 10.16
CA ARG A 43 -4.04 -10.31 9.78
C ARG A 43 -3.26 -11.52 10.30
N LYS A 44 -3.86 -12.35 11.16
CA LYS A 44 -3.30 -13.68 11.50
C LYS A 44 -3.58 -14.66 10.37
N ARG A 45 -2.68 -15.64 10.16
CA ARG A 45 -2.90 -16.74 9.20
C ARG A 45 -4.31 -17.31 9.33
N GLY A 46 -5.09 -17.31 8.23
CA GLY A 46 -6.46 -17.80 8.21
C GLY A 46 -7.51 -16.95 8.93
N GLY A 47 -7.15 -15.77 9.44
CA GLY A 47 -8.06 -14.85 10.11
C GLY A 47 -8.82 -13.94 9.16
N SER A 48 -9.94 -13.36 9.61
CA SER A 48 -10.70 -12.35 8.89
C SER A 48 -9.90 -11.07 8.71
N PHE A 49 -10.05 -10.45 7.53
CA PHE A 49 -9.58 -9.10 7.20
C PHE A 49 -10.57 -8.03 7.72
N ALA A 50 -11.38 -8.35 8.72
CA ALA A 50 -12.42 -7.49 9.25
C ALA A 50 -11.88 -6.16 9.76
N TYR A 51 -12.60 -5.09 9.47
CA TYR A 51 -12.24 -3.72 9.87
C TYR A 51 -12.03 -3.58 11.37
N GLN A 52 -12.90 -4.16 12.18
CA GLN A 52 -12.84 -4.04 13.65
C GLN A 52 -11.48 -4.42 14.24
N ARG A 53 -10.79 -5.35 13.60
CA ARG A 53 -9.46 -5.74 14.02
C ARG A 53 -8.41 -4.68 13.64
N ALA A 54 -8.43 -4.22 12.39
CA ALA A 54 -7.55 -3.14 11.94
C ALA A 54 -7.78 -1.87 12.78
N ARG A 55 -9.05 -1.51 13.03
CA ARG A 55 -9.46 -0.39 13.90
C ARG A 55 -8.83 -0.48 15.28
N LYS A 56 -8.95 -1.64 15.93
CA LYS A 56 -8.36 -1.87 17.25
C LYS A 56 -6.85 -1.65 17.27
N GLU A 57 -6.14 -2.18 16.27
CA GLU A 57 -4.69 -2.04 16.19
C GLU A 57 -4.25 -0.60 15.89
N ILE A 58 -5.00 0.13 15.04
CA ILE A 58 -4.77 1.56 14.80
C ILE A 58 -4.94 2.35 16.12
N LEU A 59 -6.07 2.18 16.80
CA LEU A 59 -6.35 2.86 18.05
C LEU A 59 -5.33 2.54 19.15
N ASN A 60 -4.96 1.27 19.30
CA ASN A 60 -3.90 0.88 20.23
C ASN A 60 -2.58 1.58 19.90
N SER A 61 -2.20 1.58 18.63
CA SER A 61 -0.97 2.23 18.16
C SER A 61 -0.92 3.72 18.49
N LEU A 62 -2.04 4.42 18.27
CA LEU A 62 -2.16 5.87 18.53
C LEU A 62 -2.24 6.19 20.02
N LYS A 63 -2.88 5.33 20.84
CA LYS A 63 -3.00 5.51 22.29
C LYS A 63 -1.73 5.13 23.08
N GLU A 64 -0.91 4.21 22.53
CA GLU A 64 0.36 3.80 23.19
C GLU A 64 1.42 4.89 23.17
N ASP A 65 1.43 5.76 22.15
CA ASP A 65 2.52 6.69 21.93
C ASP A 65 2.02 7.91 21.13
N ASN A 66 1.85 9.03 21.82
CA ASN A 66 1.36 10.28 21.24
C ASN A 66 2.30 10.93 20.19
N ALA A 67 3.54 10.44 20.08
CA ALA A 67 4.50 10.91 19.05
C ALA A 67 4.58 9.96 17.84
N ARG A 68 3.84 8.82 17.89
CA ARG A 68 3.87 7.84 16.81
C ARG A 68 2.90 8.24 15.70
N ILE A 69 3.36 8.12 14.47
CA ILE A 69 2.50 8.16 13.29
C ILE A 69 2.04 6.74 12.98
N CYS A 70 0.78 6.60 12.61
CA CYS A 70 0.20 5.37 12.13
C CYS A 70 -0.19 5.53 10.66
N THR A 71 0.12 4.55 9.85
CA THR A 71 -0.31 4.47 8.44
C THR A 71 -0.74 3.06 8.12
N THR A 72 -1.47 2.90 7.02
CA THR A 72 -1.91 1.60 6.53
C THR A 72 -1.29 1.32 5.16
N MET A 73 -1.14 0.05 4.79
CA MET A 73 -0.91 -0.41 3.42
C MET A 73 -1.76 -1.66 3.24
N VAL A 74 -2.96 -1.47 2.71
CA VAL A 74 -3.99 -2.51 2.57
C VAL A 74 -4.54 -2.49 1.15
N ASP A 75 -4.74 -3.68 0.58
CA ASP A 75 -5.25 -3.82 -0.77
C ASP A 75 -6.74 -3.45 -0.85
N PHE A 76 -7.13 -2.64 -1.85
CA PHE A 76 -8.53 -2.33 -2.12
C PHE A 76 -9.29 -3.56 -2.62
N TYR A 77 -8.64 -4.39 -3.46
CA TYR A 77 -9.21 -5.64 -3.93
C TYR A 77 -9.35 -6.63 -2.77
N GLY A 78 -10.53 -7.23 -2.67
CA GLY A 78 -10.81 -8.16 -1.56
C GLY A 78 -11.06 -7.50 -0.20
N MET A 79 -11.00 -6.16 -0.11
CA MET A 79 -11.35 -5.43 1.11
C MET A 79 -12.83 -5.67 1.45
N PRO A 80 -13.13 -6.15 2.67
CA PRO A 80 -14.52 -6.40 3.11
C PRO A 80 -15.36 -5.12 3.16
N THR A 81 -16.67 -5.28 2.99
CA THR A 81 -17.62 -4.16 3.00
C THR A 81 -17.83 -3.51 4.37
N ASP A 82 -17.31 -4.12 5.44
CA ASP A 82 -17.31 -3.53 6.79
C ASP A 82 -16.26 -2.42 6.99
N TRP A 83 -15.36 -2.23 6.01
CA TRP A 83 -14.43 -1.11 6.03
C TRP A 83 -15.16 0.22 5.72
N PRO A 84 -14.87 1.29 6.50
CA PRO A 84 -15.49 2.60 6.28
C PRO A 84 -15.24 3.10 4.85
N GLY A 85 -16.27 3.62 4.20
CA GLY A 85 -16.18 4.14 2.84
C GLY A 85 -16.03 3.09 1.73
N ARG A 86 -15.86 1.79 2.05
CA ARG A 86 -15.63 0.75 1.04
C ARG A 86 -16.82 0.56 0.09
N THR A 87 -18.03 0.56 0.64
CA THR A 87 -19.25 0.39 -0.16
C THR A 87 -19.53 1.63 -1.01
N GLU A 88 -19.41 2.81 -0.44
CA GLU A 88 -19.62 4.09 -1.10
C GLU A 88 -18.63 4.30 -2.23
N SER A 89 -17.36 3.95 -1.99
CA SER A 89 -16.27 4.08 -2.96
C SER A 89 -16.41 3.15 -4.17
N GLN A 90 -17.21 2.09 -4.09
CA GLN A 90 -17.46 1.22 -5.26
C GLN A 90 -18.10 1.97 -6.42
N SER A 91 -18.92 2.98 -6.13
CA SER A 91 -19.62 3.80 -7.13
C SER A 91 -18.72 4.84 -7.80
N CYS A 92 -17.54 5.12 -7.25
CA CYS A 92 -16.60 6.08 -7.80
C CYS A 92 -16.02 5.59 -9.14
N ARG A 93 -15.86 6.54 -10.10
CA ARG A 93 -15.41 6.21 -11.46
C ARG A 93 -13.93 5.96 -11.58
N ASN A 94 -13.12 6.66 -10.81
CA ASN A 94 -11.66 6.55 -10.87
C ASN A 94 -11.08 5.95 -9.59
N TYR A 95 -9.86 5.44 -9.69
CA TYR A 95 -9.20 4.76 -8.59
C TYR A 95 -8.80 5.71 -7.44
N GLN A 96 -8.47 6.98 -7.75
CA GLN A 96 -8.10 7.96 -6.73
C GLN A 96 -9.28 8.27 -5.82
N ASP A 97 -10.47 8.48 -6.39
CA ASP A 97 -11.67 8.76 -5.59
C ASP A 97 -12.07 7.54 -4.76
N LYS A 98 -11.88 6.33 -5.30
CA LYS A 98 -12.09 5.09 -4.53
C LYS A 98 -11.15 5.02 -3.31
N ALA A 99 -9.85 5.24 -3.51
CA ALA A 99 -8.87 5.21 -2.45
C ALA A 99 -9.15 6.29 -1.40
N LYS A 100 -9.30 7.55 -1.84
CA LYS A 100 -9.55 8.70 -0.96
C LYS A 100 -10.84 8.56 -0.17
N GLY A 101 -11.90 7.99 -0.76
CA GLY A 101 -13.16 7.73 -0.04
C GLY A 101 -12.98 6.80 1.15
N VAL A 102 -12.23 5.71 0.99
CA VAL A 102 -11.91 4.78 2.09
C VAL A 102 -10.98 5.43 3.11
N GLU A 103 -9.91 6.09 2.65
CA GLU A 103 -8.92 6.74 3.50
C GLU A 103 -9.53 7.84 4.37
N GLN A 104 -10.41 8.66 3.78
CA GLN A 104 -11.12 9.70 4.51
C GLN A 104 -12.09 9.10 5.53
N ALA A 105 -12.91 8.14 5.14
CA ALA A 105 -13.87 7.51 6.04
C ALA A 105 -13.17 6.77 7.21
N LEU A 106 -12.01 6.14 6.94
CA LEU A 106 -11.16 5.56 7.99
C LEU A 106 -10.65 6.63 8.97
N SER A 107 -10.18 7.77 8.44
CA SER A 107 -9.70 8.88 9.27
C SER A 107 -10.82 9.44 10.15
N GLU A 108 -12.02 9.59 9.60
CA GLU A 108 -13.20 10.10 10.33
C GLU A 108 -13.64 9.15 11.44
N ASP A 109 -13.67 7.83 11.20
CA ASP A 109 -14.02 6.83 12.21
C ASP A 109 -13.01 6.81 13.37
N ILE A 110 -11.72 6.87 13.04
CA ILE A 110 -10.67 6.91 14.09
C ILE A 110 -10.71 8.23 14.87
N ALA A 111 -10.92 9.37 14.19
CA ALA A 111 -11.04 10.67 14.84
C ALA A 111 -12.22 10.73 15.82
N ALA A 112 -13.36 10.16 15.44
CA ALA A 112 -14.54 10.08 16.30
C ALA A 112 -14.28 9.31 17.61
N GLU A 113 -13.44 8.28 17.56
CA GLU A 113 -13.05 7.50 18.75
C GLU A 113 -11.95 8.15 19.58
N MET A 114 -11.02 8.87 18.93
CA MET A 114 -9.90 9.51 19.61
C MET A 114 -10.29 10.82 20.30
N GLY A 115 -11.33 11.50 19.83
CA GLY A 115 -11.86 12.75 20.36
C GLY A 115 -11.08 14.00 19.98
N ASP A 116 -11.60 15.16 20.38
CA ASP A 116 -11.15 16.49 19.90
C ASP A 116 -9.70 16.85 20.28
N SER A 117 -9.13 16.23 21.31
CA SER A 117 -7.75 16.50 21.75
C SER A 117 -6.68 15.75 20.93
N TRP A 118 -7.10 14.82 20.07
CA TRP A 118 -6.19 14.06 19.25
C TRP A 118 -5.75 14.84 18.00
N ASN A 119 -4.47 14.65 17.62
CA ASN A 119 -3.93 15.25 16.41
C ASN A 119 -4.18 14.33 15.19
N PRO A 120 -5.07 14.70 14.26
CA PRO A 120 -5.37 13.87 13.08
C PRO A 120 -4.16 13.60 12.17
N ALA A 121 -3.13 14.45 12.21
CA ALA A 121 -1.89 14.24 11.45
C ALA A 121 -1.11 12.98 11.88
N GLN A 122 -1.47 12.38 13.00
CA GLN A 122 -0.88 11.11 13.44
C GLN A 122 -1.39 9.87 12.66
N LEU A 123 -2.45 10.02 11.85
CA LEU A 123 -2.95 8.95 10.99
C LEU A 123 -2.85 9.35 9.53
N ILE A 124 -2.10 8.58 8.76
CA ILE A 124 -1.94 8.74 7.32
C ILE A 124 -2.44 7.45 6.65
N PRO A 125 -3.74 7.27 6.43
CA PRO A 125 -4.25 6.07 5.78
C PRO A 125 -3.74 5.98 4.35
N TYR A 126 -3.48 4.76 3.90
CA TYR A 126 -3.18 4.45 2.52
C TYR A 126 -3.84 3.13 2.13
N VAL A 127 -4.55 3.16 1.01
CA VAL A 127 -5.17 2.01 0.37
C VAL A 127 -4.47 1.74 -0.95
N GLN A 128 -3.84 0.56 -1.07
CA GLN A 128 -3.18 0.15 -2.30
C GLN A 128 -4.20 -0.18 -3.40
N MET A 129 -4.11 0.48 -4.51
CA MET A 129 -5.00 0.30 -5.66
C MET A 129 -4.35 -0.60 -6.72
N HIS A 130 -4.96 -1.73 -7.09
CA HIS A 130 -6.05 -2.40 -6.33
C HIS A 130 -5.48 -3.54 -5.49
N GLU A 131 -4.26 -3.99 -5.82
CA GLU A 131 -3.42 -4.98 -5.14
C GLU A 131 -1.96 -4.52 -5.14
N PHE A 132 -1.16 -5.06 -4.24
CA PHE A 132 0.30 -4.84 -4.24
C PHE A 132 0.92 -5.06 -5.62
N GLU A 133 0.47 -6.07 -6.34
CA GLU A 133 0.96 -6.43 -7.66
C GLU A 133 0.78 -5.31 -8.71
N ALA A 134 -0.10 -4.34 -8.49
CA ALA A 134 -0.18 -3.17 -9.37
C ALA A 134 1.15 -2.41 -9.44
N LEU A 135 1.85 -2.27 -8.30
CA LEU A 135 3.17 -1.62 -8.24
C LEU A 135 4.21 -2.29 -9.14
N LEU A 136 4.09 -3.60 -9.36
CA LEU A 136 5.03 -4.37 -10.19
C LEU A 136 4.90 -4.07 -11.67
N PHE A 137 3.73 -3.62 -12.12
CA PHE A 137 3.53 -3.15 -13.49
C PHE A 137 4.27 -1.84 -13.80
N SER A 138 4.90 -1.20 -12.82
CA SER A 138 5.80 -0.07 -13.04
C SER A 138 6.99 -0.41 -13.93
N ASP A 139 7.40 -1.69 -13.98
CA ASP A 139 8.36 -2.19 -14.95
C ASP A 139 8.08 -3.66 -15.33
N THR A 140 7.35 -3.85 -16.40
CA THR A 140 6.95 -5.18 -16.87
C THR A 140 8.13 -6.01 -17.40
N SER A 141 9.24 -5.37 -17.78
CA SER A 141 10.44 -6.09 -18.22
C SER A 141 11.13 -6.77 -17.03
N ILE A 142 11.19 -6.11 -15.88
CA ILE A 142 11.70 -6.68 -14.64
C ILE A 142 10.75 -7.75 -14.11
N LEU A 143 9.45 -7.49 -14.14
CA LEU A 143 8.44 -8.45 -13.71
C LEU A 143 8.51 -9.76 -14.50
N ALA A 144 8.81 -9.70 -15.80
CA ALA A 144 8.95 -10.86 -16.69
C ALA A 144 10.37 -11.43 -16.77
N GLU A 145 11.35 -10.85 -16.07
CA GLU A 145 12.79 -11.20 -16.22
C GLU A 145 13.05 -12.70 -15.99
N ARG A 146 12.38 -13.28 -15.01
CA ARG A 146 12.51 -14.70 -14.67
C ARG A 146 12.16 -15.63 -15.85
N GLU A 147 11.18 -15.26 -16.65
CA GLU A 147 10.71 -16.07 -17.77
C GLU A 147 11.70 -16.10 -18.94
N SER A 148 12.72 -15.22 -18.95
CA SER A 148 13.68 -15.06 -20.06
C SER A 148 13.01 -15.01 -21.43
N ASN A 149 11.76 -14.53 -21.50
CA ASN A 149 10.90 -14.54 -22.66
C ASN A 149 10.35 -13.12 -22.95
N ALA A 150 10.89 -12.49 -23.99
CA ALA A 150 10.46 -11.16 -24.42
C ALA A 150 8.96 -11.07 -24.74
N LYS A 151 8.31 -12.18 -25.10
CA LYS A 151 6.86 -12.23 -25.35
C LYS A 151 6.08 -11.97 -24.07
N VAL A 152 6.45 -12.58 -22.94
CA VAL A 152 5.79 -12.36 -21.64
C VAL A 152 5.88 -10.90 -21.25
N SER A 153 7.05 -10.29 -21.36
CA SER A 153 7.23 -8.86 -21.09
C SER A 153 6.33 -7.98 -21.97
N ALA A 154 6.23 -8.29 -23.26
CA ALA A 154 5.39 -7.56 -24.20
C ALA A 154 3.89 -7.72 -23.89
N GLU A 155 3.45 -8.91 -23.48
CA GLU A 155 2.08 -9.21 -23.09
C GLU A 155 1.70 -8.46 -21.82
N LEU A 156 2.54 -8.47 -20.78
CA LEU A 156 2.33 -7.69 -19.56
C LEU A 156 2.33 -6.18 -19.85
N ALA A 157 3.23 -5.69 -20.71
CA ALA A 157 3.24 -4.29 -21.14
C ALA A 157 1.97 -3.92 -21.91
N SER A 158 1.37 -4.86 -22.66
CA SER A 158 0.12 -4.61 -23.37
C SER A 158 -1.07 -4.37 -22.44
N VAL A 159 -1.05 -4.93 -21.24
CA VAL A 159 -2.07 -4.67 -20.19
C VAL A 159 -2.11 -3.18 -19.88
N LEU A 160 -0.96 -2.54 -19.66
CA LEU A 160 -0.88 -1.12 -19.32
C LEU A 160 -1.41 -0.19 -20.39
N LYS A 161 -1.40 -0.60 -21.68
CA LYS A 161 -1.90 0.26 -22.77
C LYS A 161 -3.38 0.65 -22.63
N SER A 162 -4.12 -0.09 -21.82
CA SER A 162 -5.54 0.17 -21.53
C SER A 162 -5.76 1.04 -20.30
N PHE A 163 -4.70 1.46 -19.62
CA PHE A 163 -4.72 2.21 -18.37
C PHE A 163 -3.76 3.38 -18.42
N SER A 164 -4.03 4.44 -17.68
CA SER A 164 -3.14 5.61 -17.58
C SER A 164 -1.93 5.33 -16.67
N CYS A 165 -2.10 4.45 -15.69
CA CYS A 165 -1.06 4.04 -14.76
C CYS A 165 -1.36 2.63 -14.19
N PRO A 166 -0.39 1.98 -13.52
CA PRO A 166 -0.58 0.67 -12.91
C PRO A 166 -1.72 0.60 -11.89
N GLU A 167 -1.98 1.68 -11.15
CA GLU A 167 -3.02 1.74 -10.13
C GLU A 167 -4.46 1.71 -10.69
N GLU A 168 -4.64 1.89 -12.00
CA GLU A 168 -5.93 1.73 -12.67
C GLU A 168 -6.25 0.29 -13.05
N ILE A 169 -5.28 -0.64 -12.97
CA ILE A 169 -5.52 -2.06 -13.23
C ILE A 169 -6.57 -2.54 -12.25
N ASN A 170 -7.72 -2.93 -12.78
CA ASN A 170 -8.99 -2.99 -12.08
C ASN A 170 -9.14 -4.10 -11.03
N ASP A 171 -10.14 -3.93 -10.14
CA ASP A 171 -10.50 -4.82 -9.04
C ASP A 171 -11.51 -5.92 -9.45
N ASN A 172 -11.36 -6.50 -10.62
CA ASN A 172 -12.19 -7.62 -11.06
C ASN A 172 -11.45 -8.94 -10.84
N TYR A 173 -12.17 -9.98 -10.42
CA TYR A 173 -11.59 -11.28 -10.11
C TYR A 173 -10.69 -11.86 -11.22
N ASP A 174 -11.11 -11.74 -12.48
CA ASP A 174 -10.38 -12.30 -13.61
C ASP A 174 -9.28 -11.38 -14.16
N THR A 175 -9.31 -10.09 -13.82
CA THR A 175 -8.49 -9.05 -14.44
C THR A 175 -7.72 -8.20 -13.43
N CYS A 176 -7.74 -8.56 -12.15
CA CYS A 176 -6.91 -7.91 -11.15
C CYS A 176 -5.41 -8.16 -11.41
N PRO A 177 -4.51 -7.29 -10.88
CA PRO A 177 -3.08 -7.36 -11.17
C PRO A 177 -2.47 -8.73 -11.01
N SER A 178 -2.72 -9.42 -9.88
CA SER A 178 -2.18 -10.75 -9.62
C SER A 178 -2.64 -11.82 -10.62
N ARG A 179 -3.90 -11.74 -11.08
CA ARG A 179 -4.41 -12.66 -12.09
C ARG A 179 -3.76 -12.42 -13.46
N ARG A 180 -3.57 -11.16 -13.84
CA ARG A 180 -2.88 -10.81 -15.09
C ARG A 180 -1.44 -11.31 -15.09
N ILE A 181 -0.74 -11.22 -13.96
CA ILE A 181 0.60 -11.80 -13.84
C ILE A 181 0.55 -13.32 -14.04
N LYS A 182 -0.34 -14.01 -13.34
CA LYS A 182 -0.46 -15.49 -13.39
C LYS A 182 -0.92 -16.04 -14.73
N GLN A 183 -1.58 -15.25 -15.57
CA GLN A 183 -1.91 -15.63 -16.95
C GLN A 183 -0.66 -15.82 -17.83
N HIS A 184 0.45 -15.17 -17.47
CA HIS A 184 1.69 -15.20 -18.25
C HIS A 184 2.87 -15.84 -17.49
N ILE A 185 2.79 -15.88 -16.15
CA ILE A 185 3.79 -16.46 -15.23
C ILE A 185 3.05 -17.42 -14.31
N GLU A 186 2.92 -18.69 -14.72
CA GLU A 186 2.03 -19.67 -14.08
C GLU A 186 2.41 -19.95 -12.62
N ASP A 187 3.69 -20.06 -12.33
CA ASP A 187 4.23 -20.38 -11.00
C ASP A 187 4.59 -19.14 -10.17
N TYR A 188 4.03 -17.96 -10.52
CA TYR A 188 4.24 -16.72 -9.76
C TYR A 188 3.79 -16.84 -8.32
N VAL A 189 4.72 -16.54 -7.39
CA VAL A 189 4.50 -16.53 -5.95
C VAL A 189 4.68 -15.10 -5.42
N LYS A 190 3.57 -14.45 -5.01
CA LYS A 190 3.53 -13.04 -4.53
C LYS A 190 4.64 -12.75 -3.51
N THR A 191 4.78 -13.59 -2.48
CA THR A 191 5.73 -13.40 -1.37
C THR A 191 7.20 -13.60 -1.73
N VAL A 192 7.50 -14.16 -2.89
CA VAL A 192 8.88 -14.42 -3.39
C VAL A 192 9.12 -13.59 -4.63
N ASP A 193 8.46 -13.94 -5.74
CA ASP A 193 8.70 -13.31 -7.05
C ASP A 193 8.27 -11.84 -7.04
N GLY A 194 7.17 -11.52 -6.34
CA GLY A 194 6.67 -10.17 -6.20
C GLY A 194 7.66 -9.26 -5.47
N ILE A 195 8.27 -9.74 -4.40
CA ILE A 195 9.26 -8.97 -3.64
C ILE A 195 10.57 -8.82 -4.42
N ILE A 196 11.05 -9.87 -5.07
CA ILE A 196 12.25 -9.80 -5.91
C ILE A 196 12.05 -8.78 -7.04
N ALA A 197 10.89 -8.82 -7.72
CA ALA A 197 10.56 -7.84 -8.74
C ALA A 197 10.49 -6.42 -8.16
N ALA A 198 9.83 -6.23 -7.01
CA ALA A 198 9.71 -4.94 -6.35
C ALA A 198 11.08 -4.33 -5.98
N GLN A 199 12.01 -5.15 -5.44
CA GLN A 199 13.38 -4.72 -5.13
C GLN A 199 14.13 -4.27 -6.39
N LYS A 200 14.01 -5.01 -7.49
CA LYS A 200 14.66 -4.69 -8.78
C LYS A 200 14.06 -3.46 -9.46
N ILE A 201 12.74 -3.31 -9.46
CA ILE A 201 12.02 -2.14 -9.98
C ILE A 201 12.46 -0.89 -9.19
N GLY A 202 12.51 -1.02 -7.88
CA GLY A 202 12.91 0.03 -6.97
C GLY A 202 11.83 1.09 -6.73
N LEU A 203 11.90 1.69 -5.53
CA LEU A 203 10.92 2.66 -5.03
C LEU A 203 10.70 3.85 -6.00
N GLN A 204 11.77 4.38 -6.56
CA GLN A 204 11.70 5.57 -7.42
C GLN A 204 10.94 5.31 -8.74
N LYS A 205 11.04 4.13 -9.31
CA LYS A 205 10.28 3.76 -10.50
C LYS A 205 8.79 3.61 -10.17
N MET A 206 8.46 2.90 -9.08
CA MET A 206 7.09 2.77 -8.61
C MET A 206 6.44 4.13 -8.35
N ARG A 207 7.13 5.06 -7.71
CA ARG A 207 6.64 6.43 -7.46
C ARG A 207 6.33 7.19 -8.74
N ARG A 208 7.15 7.05 -9.78
CA ARG A 208 6.91 7.73 -11.07
C ARG A 208 5.68 7.22 -11.78
N GLU A 209 5.45 5.91 -11.72
CA GLU A 209 4.39 5.25 -12.48
C GLU A 209 3.07 5.16 -11.69
N CYS A 210 3.09 5.30 -10.35
CA CYS A 210 1.96 5.13 -9.45
C CYS A 210 1.70 6.42 -8.64
N PRO A 211 0.85 7.33 -9.14
CA PRO A 211 0.66 8.65 -8.54
C PRO A 211 0.10 8.62 -7.11
N HIS A 212 -0.86 7.76 -6.80
CA HIS A 212 -1.43 7.64 -5.46
C HIS A 212 -0.43 7.06 -4.45
N PHE A 213 0.32 6.05 -4.86
CA PHE A 213 1.43 5.52 -4.09
C PHE A 213 2.50 6.60 -3.82
N ASN A 214 2.84 7.41 -4.84
CA ASN A 214 3.78 8.52 -4.66
C ASN A 214 3.26 9.57 -3.68
N GLU A 215 1.96 9.90 -3.72
CA GLU A 215 1.34 10.82 -2.77
C GLU A 215 1.50 10.33 -1.33
N TRP A 216 1.28 9.03 -1.08
CA TRP A 216 1.48 8.42 0.22
C TRP A 216 2.94 8.50 0.70
N ILE A 217 3.90 8.10 -0.14
CA ILE A 217 5.34 8.19 0.21
C ILE A 217 5.73 9.63 0.53
N THR A 218 5.25 10.60 -0.27
CA THR A 218 5.52 12.02 -0.04
C THR A 218 4.97 12.51 1.32
N LYS A 219 3.76 12.05 1.71
CA LYS A 219 3.20 12.35 3.03
C LYS A 219 4.07 11.78 4.17
N LEU A 220 4.63 10.59 3.98
CA LEU A 220 5.54 10.00 4.96
C LEU A 220 6.87 10.76 5.05
N GLU A 221 7.43 11.20 3.92
CA GLU A 221 8.71 11.93 3.87
C GLU A 221 8.69 13.26 4.62
N VAL A 222 7.55 13.97 4.61
CA VAL A 222 7.43 15.27 5.30
C VAL A 222 7.31 15.16 6.83
N ILE A 223 7.04 13.96 7.39
CA ILE A 223 6.99 13.74 8.84
C ILE A 223 8.35 14.07 9.52
N GLY A 224 9.44 13.83 8.82
CA GLY A 224 10.80 14.07 9.33
C GLY A 224 11.25 15.54 9.27
N ASN A 225 10.51 16.40 8.56
CA ASN A 225 10.81 17.83 8.38
C ASN A 225 9.63 18.66 8.89
N PRO A 226 9.56 18.97 10.20
CA PRO A 226 8.55 19.86 10.76
C PRO A 226 8.73 21.32 10.30
#